data_18c15aab0270bd9af83855ff0d22ef6b
#
_entry.id   18c15aab0270bd9af83855ff0d22ef6b
#
_cell.length_a   1.000
_cell.length_b   1.000
_cell.length_c   1.000
_cell.angle_alpha   90.00
_cell.angle_beta   90.00
_cell.angle_gamma   90.00
#
_symmetry.space_group_name_H-M   'P 1'
#
loop_
_entity.id
_entity.type
_entity.pdbx_description
1 polymer ?
#
loop_
_entity_poly.entity_id
_entity_poly.type
_entity_poly.pdbx_seq_one_letter_code
_entity_poly.pdbx_strand_id
1 'polypeptide(L)'
;MGCLLIPLLGAAIPAFADGPAEVAGYLAKPAFSLDEGSTVPARPYVPQPGDIFLATDQARWARAGHWLAGGAGVHHSGIVFRRSDGRLGLIEAGPFNSIRVEVMDPVEHMRQHAHAGDKVWVRRRCVPLTEEESARLTAFVERQEGKPFAILRLMGQMTPFRSRGPIRTWVVGTAHGDRDRWFCSELVVESCVGAGLMDGATARPAATYPRDLFFGRSLNWYLDKHLCIDDWDPPARWIECSTPCRSSP
;
A
#
# COMPACT_ATOMS: atom_id res chain seq x y z
N MET A 1 21.66 53.24 -13.92
CA MET A 1 21.52 51.83 -13.50
C MET A 1 20.04 51.56 -13.26
N GLY A 2 19.34 51.00 -14.25
CA GLY A 2 17.90 50.72 -14.16
C GLY A 2 17.68 49.26 -13.80
N CYS A 3 17.01 49.04 -12.68
CA CYS A 3 16.55 47.70 -12.26
C CYS A 3 15.32 47.34 -13.08
N LEU A 4 15.44 46.32 -13.92
CA LEU A 4 14.31 45.69 -14.60
C LEU A 4 13.61 44.75 -13.61
N LEU A 5 12.41 45.12 -13.19
CA LEU A 5 11.48 44.22 -12.47
C LEU A 5 10.79 43.32 -13.48
N ILE A 6 11.13 42.02 -13.45
CA ILE A 6 10.41 40.98 -14.20
C ILE A 6 9.20 40.57 -13.36
N PRO A 7 7.96 40.66 -13.88
CA PRO A 7 6.81 40.16 -13.16
C PRO A 7 6.82 38.61 -13.22
N LEU A 8 6.85 37.98 -12.06
CA LEU A 8 6.54 36.54 -11.90
C LEU A 8 5.05 36.32 -12.24
N LEU A 9 4.81 35.84 -13.45
CA LEU A 9 3.50 35.28 -13.77
C LEU A 9 3.32 34.00 -12.93
N GLY A 10 2.55 34.10 -11.85
CA GLY A 10 2.04 32.97 -11.13
C GLY A 10 1.12 32.16 -12.06
N ALA A 11 1.57 31.00 -12.54
CA ALA A 11 0.72 30.05 -13.20
C ALA A 11 -0.31 29.55 -12.16
N ALA A 12 -1.56 29.93 -12.31
CA ALA A 12 -2.66 29.38 -11.55
C ALA A 12 -2.74 27.86 -11.89
N ILE A 13 -2.42 27.02 -10.90
CA ILE A 13 -2.64 25.58 -10.99
C ILE A 13 -4.16 25.40 -11.08
N PRO A 14 -4.67 24.69 -12.11
CA PRO A 14 -6.09 24.45 -12.20
C PRO A 14 -6.55 23.68 -10.97
N ALA A 15 -7.48 24.24 -10.19
CA ALA A 15 -8.20 23.53 -9.15
C ALA A 15 -8.96 22.40 -9.85
N PHE A 16 -8.52 21.17 -9.62
CA PHE A 16 -9.24 19.99 -10.07
C PHE A 16 -10.63 20.03 -9.39
N ALA A 17 -11.67 20.11 -10.18
CA ALA A 17 -13.04 20.01 -9.70
C ALA A 17 -13.22 18.58 -9.17
N ASP A 18 -13.15 18.42 -7.85
CA ASP A 18 -13.56 17.20 -7.17
C ASP A 18 -15.05 17.03 -7.41
N GLY A 19 -15.42 16.21 -8.40
CA GLY A 19 -16.76 15.67 -8.48
C GLY A 19 -17.07 14.92 -7.18
N PRO A 20 -18.35 14.69 -6.83
CA PRO A 20 -18.69 13.98 -5.60
C PRO A 20 -17.93 12.64 -5.58
N ALA A 21 -17.09 12.47 -4.56
CA ALA A 21 -16.25 11.30 -4.42
C ALA A 21 -17.11 10.04 -4.34
N GLU A 22 -16.97 9.15 -5.32
CA GLU A 22 -17.79 7.95 -5.42
C GLU A 22 -17.43 6.96 -4.31
N VAL A 23 -18.46 6.44 -3.62
CA VAL A 23 -18.31 5.42 -2.59
C VAL A 23 -17.91 4.10 -3.25
N ALA A 24 -16.71 3.64 -2.98
CA ALA A 24 -16.12 2.43 -3.53
C ALA A 24 -16.53 1.13 -2.80
N GLY A 25 -17.33 1.23 -1.75
CA GLY A 25 -17.74 0.13 -0.90
C GLY A 25 -17.81 0.55 0.57
N TYR A 26 -17.69 -0.43 1.46
CA TYR A 26 -17.78 -0.20 2.90
C TYR A 26 -16.59 -0.78 3.64
N LEU A 27 -16.18 -0.14 4.73
CA LEU A 27 -15.19 -0.67 5.66
C LEU A 27 -15.88 -1.15 6.93
N ALA A 28 -15.79 -2.45 7.22
CA ALA A 28 -16.31 -3.06 8.44
C ALA A 28 -15.20 -3.19 9.50
N LYS A 29 -15.54 -2.93 10.76
CA LYS A 29 -14.66 -3.11 11.93
C LYS A 29 -15.28 -4.12 12.89
N PRO A 30 -14.48 -4.86 13.67
CA PRO A 30 -13.02 -4.95 13.64
C PRO A 30 -12.53 -5.87 12.51
N ALA A 31 -11.37 -5.53 11.97
CA ALA A 31 -10.73 -6.30 10.91
C ALA A 31 -10.22 -7.68 11.36
N PHE A 32 -10.13 -7.89 12.66
CA PHE A 32 -9.53 -9.11 13.23
C PHE A 32 -10.44 -10.31 13.21
N SER A 33 -11.76 -10.13 13.03
CA SER A 33 -12.66 -11.24 12.75
C SER A 33 -12.46 -11.65 11.29
N LEU A 34 -11.92 -12.83 11.08
CA LEU A 34 -11.89 -13.50 9.78
C LEU A 34 -13.24 -14.16 9.47
N ASP A 35 -14.18 -14.08 10.37
CA ASP A 35 -15.50 -14.70 10.25
C ASP A 35 -16.39 -13.83 9.34
N GLU A 36 -17.09 -14.50 8.43
CA GLU A 36 -17.97 -13.90 7.44
C GLU A 36 -19.27 -13.32 8.06
N GLY A 37 -19.55 -13.67 9.31
CA GLY A 37 -20.78 -13.33 10.02
C GLY A 37 -20.70 -12.07 10.90
N SER A 38 -19.67 -11.24 10.79
CA SER A 38 -19.55 -10.03 11.60
C SER A 38 -20.60 -8.99 11.24
N THR A 39 -21.50 -8.68 12.16
CA THR A 39 -22.53 -7.64 12.04
C THR A 39 -22.04 -6.25 12.48
N VAL A 40 -20.75 -6.00 12.35
CA VAL A 40 -20.13 -4.74 12.78
C VAL A 40 -20.57 -3.61 11.85
N PRO A 41 -20.89 -2.41 12.39
CA PRO A 41 -21.24 -1.26 11.58
C PRO A 41 -20.17 -0.97 10.54
N ALA A 42 -20.59 -0.91 9.28
CA ALA A 42 -19.73 -0.56 8.16
C ALA A 42 -19.83 0.96 7.91
N ARG A 43 -18.70 1.57 7.54
CA ARG A 43 -18.67 2.96 7.07
C ARG A 43 -18.41 3.01 5.57
N PRO A 44 -19.02 3.97 4.83
CA PRO A 44 -18.69 4.17 3.44
C PRO A 44 -17.19 4.38 3.25
N TYR A 45 -16.64 3.81 2.19
CA TYR A 45 -15.22 3.95 1.85
C TYR A 45 -15.07 4.71 0.53
N VAL A 46 -14.30 5.76 0.60
CA VAL A 46 -13.81 6.52 -0.55
C VAL A 46 -12.28 6.39 -0.53
N PRO A 47 -11.67 5.80 -1.56
CA PRO A 47 -10.22 5.69 -1.64
C PRO A 47 -9.55 7.07 -1.64
N GLN A 48 -8.44 7.17 -0.94
CA GLN A 48 -7.62 8.39 -0.91
C GLN A 48 -6.14 8.05 -1.02
N PRO A 49 -5.31 8.98 -1.55
CA PRO A 49 -3.86 8.78 -1.58
C PRO A 49 -3.29 8.49 -0.20
N GLY A 50 -2.38 7.53 -0.12
CA GLY A 50 -1.78 7.06 1.12
C GLY A 50 -2.51 5.90 1.78
N ASP A 51 -3.72 5.51 1.34
CA ASP A 51 -4.39 4.32 1.84
C ASP A 51 -3.59 3.06 1.47
N ILE A 52 -3.42 2.14 2.43
CA ILE A 52 -2.72 0.88 2.21
C ILE A 52 -3.76 -0.22 1.97
N PHE A 53 -3.68 -0.82 0.80
CA PHE A 53 -4.41 -2.01 0.41
C PHE A 53 -3.71 -3.26 0.92
N LEU A 54 -4.49 -4.25 1.37
CA LEU A 54 -4.01 -5.53 1.87
C LEU A 54 -4.97 -6.64 1.43
N ALA A 55 -4.44 -7.77 0.96
CA ALA A 55 -5.29 -8.90 0.55
C ALA A 55 -4.68 -10.26 0.88
N THR A 56 -5.55 -11.28 0.91
CA THR A 56 -5.13 -12.68 0.88
C THR A 56 -4.83 -13.12 -0.55
N ASP A 57 -4.35 -14.35 -0.69
CA ASP A 57 -4.23 -15.07 -1.96
C ASP A 57 -4.77 -16.48 -1.77
N GLN A 58 -5.63 -16.94 -2.68
CA GLN A 58 -6.22 -18.28 -2.64
C GLN A 58 -5.29 -19.35 -3.25
N ALA A 59 -4.25 -18.96 -3.99
CA ALA A 59 -3.33 -19.91 -4.57
C ALA A 59 -2.58 -20.70 -3.48
N ARG A 60 -2.77 -22.02 -3.48
CA ARG A 60 -2.22 -22.91 -2.43
C ARG A 60 -0.71 -22.82 -2.31
N TRP A 61 -0.01 -22.70 -3.43
CA TRP A 61 1.45 -22.61 -3.47
C TRP A 61 1.94 -21.26 -2.90
N ALA A 62 1.25 -20.15 -3.20
CA ALA A 62 1.56 -18.85 -2.64
C ALA A 62 1.35 -18.84 -1.13
N ARG A 63 0.21 -19.37 -0.66
CA ARG A 63 -0.09 -19.53 0.77
C ARG A 63 0.97 -20.35 1.51
N ALA A 64 1.40 -21.47 0.92
CA ALA A 64 2.46 -22.31 1.49
C ALA A 64 3.79 -21.56 1.56
N GLY A 65 4.18 -20.85 0.51
CA GLY A 65 5.38 -20.03 0.49
C GLY A 65 5.37 -18.92 1.54
N HIS A 66 4.27 -18.19 1.64
CA HIS A 66 4.09 -17.15 2.66
C HIS A 66 4.08 -17.72 4.08
N TRP A 67 3.47 -18.89 4.30
CA TRP A 67 3.51 -19.55 5.58
C TRP A 67 4.94 -19.94 5.99
N LEU A 68 5.70 -20.54 5.10
CA LEU A 68 7.13 -20.86 5.32
C LEU A 68 7.97 -19.62 5.61
N ALA A 69 7.66 -18.50 4.95
CA ALA A 69 8.31 -17.23 5.20
C ALA A 69 7.84 -16.52 6.50
N GLY A 70 6.89 -17.11 7.24
CA GLY A 70 6.31 -16.50 8.44
C GLY A 70 5.35 -15.35 8.15
N GLY A 71 4.86 -15.26 6.93
CA GLY A 71 3.95 -14.22 6.44
C GLY A 71 2.48 -14.64 6.34
N ALA A 72 2.09 -15.74 7.00
CA ALA A 72 0.75 -16.31 6.89
C ALA A 72 -0.38 -15.28 7.18
N GLY A 73 -1.44 -15.36 6.40
CA GLY A 73 -2.68 -14.59 6.55
C GLY A 73 -2.86 -13.50 5.51
N VAL A 74 -1.99 -12.52 5.44
CA VAL A 74 -2.03 -11.44 4.43
C VAL A 74 -0.83 -11.61 3.50
N HIS A 75 -1.09 -11.63 2.19
CA HIS A 75 -0.11 -12.00 1.19
C HIS A 75 0.26 -10.84 0.26
N HIS A 76 -0.71 -9.97 -0.02
CA HIS A 76 -0.58 -8.83 -0.92
C HIS A 76 -0.68 -7.52 -0.18
N SER A 77 0.01 -6.51 -0.69
CA SER A 77 -0.09 -5.13 -0.24
C SER A 77 0.22 -4.16 -1.38
N GLY A 78 -0.55 -3.09 -1.43
CA GLY A 78 -0.38 -1.98 -2.35
C GLY A 78 -0.63 -0.66 -1.66
N ILE A 79 -0.38 0.44 -2.34
CA ILE A 79 -0.68 1.79 -1.83
C ILE A 79 -1.44 2.59 -2.88
N VAL A 80 -2.47 3.27 -2.43
CA VAL A 80 -3.25 4.19 -3.27
C VAL A 80 -2.50 5.50 -3.43
N PHE A 81 -2.48 6.05 -4.62
CA PHE A 81 -1.82 7.31 -4.93
C PHE A 81 -2.61 8.10 -5.97
N ARG A 82 -2.32 9.38 -6.13
CA ARG A 82 -2.86 10.20 -7.21
C ARG A 82 -1.88 10.14 -8.38
N ARG A 83 -2.36 9.73 -9.54
CA ARG A 83 -1.57 9.69 -10.77
C ARG A 83 -1.34 11.09 -11.30
N SER A 84 -0.34 11.24 -12.16
CA SER A 84 -0.05 12.52 -12.84
C SER A 84 -1.22 13.03 -13.71
N ASP A 85 -2.12 12.13 -14.14
CA ASP A 85 -3.36 12.48 -14.87
C ASP A 85 -4.53 12.90 -13.93
N GLY A 86 -4.30 12.95 -12.61
CA GLY A 86 -5.28 13.34 -11.59
C GLY A 86 -6.18 12.21 -11.08
N ARG A 87 -6.22 11.04 -11.76
CA ARG A 87 -6.98 9.89 -11.30
C ARG A 87 -6.30 9.19 -10.12
N LEU A 88 -7.06 8.38 -9.38
CA LEU A 88 -6.46 7.48 -8.40
C LEU A 88 -5.85 6.26 -9.11
N GLY A 89 -4.73 5.80 -8.57
CA GLY A 89 -4.10 4.54 -8.90
C GLY A 89 -3.77 3.77 -7.63
N LEU A 90 -3.67 2.46 -7.75
CA LEU A 90 -3.11 1.57 -6.73
C LEU A 90 -1.90 0.90 -7.35
N ILE A 91 -0.75 1.01 -6.71
CA ILE A 91 0.45 0.29 -7.13
C ILE A 91 0.66 -0.95 -6.27
N GLU A 92 0.97 -2.05 -6.94
CA GLU A 92 1.35 -3.31 -6.31
C GLU A 92 2.48 -3.98 -7.07
N ALA A 93 3.36 -4.69 -6.35
CA ALA A 93 4.35 -5.55 -6.97
C ALA A 93 3.83 -6.99 -7.00
N GLY A 94 3.69 -7.54 -8.21
CA GLY A 94 3.24 -8.90 -8.47
C GLY A 94 1.76 -9.15 -8.19
N PRO A 95 0.82 -8.31 -8.65
CA PRO A 95 -0.59 -8.58 -8.49
C PRO A 95 -0.99 -9.84 -9.24
N PHE A 96 -1.81 -10.70 -8.62
CA PHE A 96 -2.28 -11.96 -9.17
C PHE A 96 -1.13 -12.80 -9.77
N ASN A 97 -1.17 -13.00 -11.09
CA ASN A 97 -0.18 -13.79 -11.83
C ASN A 97 0.91 -12.92 -12.47
N SER A 98 0.93 -11.63 -12.23
CA SER A 98 1.96 -10.75 -12.74
C SER A 98 3.29 -10.94 -12.00
N ILE A 99 4.37 -10.80 -12.73
CA ILE A 99 5.74 -10.79 -12.19
C ILE A 99 6.36 -9.40 -12.25
N ARG A 100 5.51 -8.37 -12.34
CA ARG A 100 5.90 -6.96 -12.45
C ARG A 100 5.16 -6.11 -11.43
N VAL A 101 5.67 -4.91 -11.28
CA VAL A 101 4.96 -3.81 -10.60
C VAL A 101 3.93 -3.25 -11.56
N GLU A 102 2.70 -3.17 -11.12
CA GLU A 102 1.58 -2.66 -11.93
C GLU A 102 0.82 -1.56 -11.20
N VAL A 103 0.28 -0.64 -12.00
CA VAL A 103 -0.62 0.41 -11.53
C VAL A 103 -2.02 0.12 -12.05
N MET A 104 -2.97 0.00 -11.14
CA MET A 104 -4.33 -0.42 -11.42
C MET A 104 -5.33 0.59 -10.86
N ASP A 105 -6.58 0.53 -11.30
CA ASP A 105 -7.69 1.21 -10.62
C ASP A 105 -7.90 0.58 -9.24
N PRO A 106 -7.93 1.37 -8.14
CA PRO A 106 -8.01 0.81 -6.79
C PRO A 106 -9.30 0.03 -6.54
N VAL A 107 -10.42 0.50 -7.06
CA VAL A 107 -11.74 -0.11 -6.81
C VAL A 107 -11.89 -1.40 -7.59
N GLU A 108 -11.53 -1.35 -8.86
CA GLU A 108 -11.59 -2.52 -9.74
C GLU A 108 -10.65 -3.63 -9.24
N HIS A 109 -9.46 -3.27 -8.79
CA HIS A 109 -8.51 -4.23 -8.22
C HIS A 109 -9.04 -4.89 -6.94
N MET A 110 -9.63 -4.12 -6.03
CA MET A 110 -10.29 -4.67 -4.83
C MET A 110 -11.44 -5.61 -5.19
N ARG A 111 -12.23 -5.29 -6.23
CA ARG A 111 -13.29 -6.16 -6.74
C ARG A 111 -12.76 -7.47 -7.30
N GLN A 112 -11.69 -7.41 -8.10
CA GLN A 112 -11.06 -8.60 -8.66
C GLN A 112 -10.59 -9.57 -7.57
N HIS A 113 -9.97 -9.06 -6.50
CA HIS A 113 -9.61 -9.88 -5.34
C HIS A 113 -10.84 -10.48 -4.66
N ALA A 114 -11.88 -9.69 -4.42
CA ALA A 114 -13.11 -10.16 -3.79
C ALA A 114 -13.81 -11.25 -4.63
N HIS A 115 -13.87 -11.08 -5.95
CA HIS A 115 -14.44 -12.06 -6.88
C HIS A 115 -13.60 -13.35 -6.97
N ALA A 116 -12.28 -13.23 -6.79
CA ALA A 116 -11.40 -14.40 -6.66
C ALA A 116 -11.55 -15.13 -5.30
N GLY A 117 -12.39 -14.62 -4.40
CA GLY A 117 -12.61 -15.19 -3.07
C GLY A 117 -11.59 -14.73 -2.03
N ASP A 118 -10.78 -13.74 -2.36
CA ASP A 118 -9.82 -13.15 -1.44
C ASP A 118 -10.50 -12.28 -0.38
N LYS A 119 -9.81 -12.15 0.74
CA LYS A 119 -10.18 -11.17 1.77
C LYS A 119 -9.37 -9.91 1.53
N VAL A 120 -10.07 -8.78 1.43
CA VAL A 120 -9.49 -7.46 1.21
C VAL A 120 -9.65 -6.62 2.46
N TRP A 121 -8.59 -5.91 2.83
CA TRP A 121 -8.61 -4.91 3.90
C TRP A 121 -7.96 -3.62 3.42
N VAL A 122 -8.36 -2.53 4.06
CA VAL A 122 -7.76 -1.22 3.86
C VAL A 122 -7.30 -0.66 5.20
N ARG A 123 -6.07 -0.20 5.27
CA ARG A 123 -5.63 0.76 6.28
C ARG A 123 -5.78 2.15 5.68
N ARG A 124 -6.80 2.84 6.13
CA ARG A 124 -7.07 4.19 5.67
C ARG A 124 -6.11 5.17 6.34
N ARG A 125 -5.59 6.12 5.57
CA ARG A 125 -4.82 7.23 6.13
C ARG A 125 -5.71 8.09 7.05
N CYS A 126 -5.24 8.41 8.27
CA CYS A 126 -6.01 9.20 9.23
C CYS A 126 -6.15 10.66 8.80
N VAL A 127 -5.08 11.20 8.21
CA VAL A 127 -5.02 12.57 7.70
C VAL A 127 -4.71 12.51 6.21
N PRO A 128 -5.47 13.20 5.35
CA PRO A 128 -5.16 13.28 3.92
C PRO A 128 -3.73 13.78 3.70
N LEU A 129 -3.10 13.31 2.61
CA LEU A 129 -1.78 13.80 2.23
C LEU A 129 -1.85 15.26 1.85
N THR A 130 -0.82 16.01 2.17
CA THR A 130 -0.58 17.33 1.59
C THR A 130 -0.30 17.20 0.09
N GLU A 131 -0.44 18.27 -0.66
CA GLU A 131 -0.13 18.27 -2.10
C GLU A 131 1.33 17.87 -2.36
N GLU A 132 2.25 18.30 -1.51
CA GLU A 132 3.67 17.99 -1.62
C GLU A 132 3.94 16.50 -1.34
N GLU A 133 3.35 15.92 -0.29
CA GLU A 133 3.45 14.49 0.00
C GLU A 133 2.85 13.65 -1.14
N SER A 134 1.68 14.06 -1.63
CA SER A 134 1.02 13.40 -2.76
C SER A 134 1.87 13.46 -4.03
N ALA A 135 2.46 14.63 -4.34
CA ALA A 135 3.34 14.78 -5.50
C ALA A 135 4.61 13.92 -5.37
N ARG A 136 5.24 13.86 -4.18
CA ARG A 136 6.39 12.98 -3.93
C ARG A 136 6.02 11.51 -4.07
N LEU A 137 4.85 11.11 -3.53
CA LEU A 137 4.35 9.74 -3.67
C LEU A 137 4.17 9.37 -5.14
N THR A 138 3.47 10.21 -5.90
CA THR A 138 3.25 10.03 -7.34
C THR A 138 4.58 9.90 -8.09
N ALA A 139 5.48 10.85 -7.88
CA ALA A 139 6.78 10.87 -8.58
C ALA A 139 7.64 9.64 -8.25
N PHE A 140 7.56 9.10 -7.04
CA PHE A 140 8.26 7.87 -6.68
C PHE A 140 7.59 6.66 -7.35
N VAL A 141 6.28 6.52 -7.18
CA VAL A 141 5.49 5.35 -7.58
C VAL A 141 5.51 5.16 -9.11
N GLU A 142 5.29 6.20 -9.89
CA GLU A 142 5.26 6.11 -11.36
C GLU A 142 6.59 5.64 -11.96
N ARG A 143 7.71 5.89 -11.29
CA ARG A 143 9.02 5.34 -11.71
C ARG A 143 9.18 3.85 -11.41
N GLN A 144 8.31 3.26 -10.59
CA GLN A 144 8.40 1.84 -10.23
C GLN A 144 7.57 0.95 -11.15
N GLU A 145 6.61 1.51 -11.88
CA GLU A 145 5.75 0.76 -12.80
C GLU A 145 6.57 -0.03 -13.83
N GLY A 146 6.18 -1.26 -14.09
CA GLY A 146 6.84 -2.19 -15.02
C GLY A 146 8.10 -2.87 -14.48
N LYS A 147 8.66 -2.45 -13.34
CA LYS A 147 9.82 -3.11 -12.74
C LYS A 147 9.50 -4.57 -12.35
N PRO A 148 10.48 -5.48 -12.47
CA PRO A 148 10.23 -6.89 -12.16
C PRO A 148 9.94 -7.15 -10.68
N PHE A 149 9.16 -8.19 -10.41
CA PHE A 149 8.97 -8.72 -9.06
C PHE A 149 10.25 -9.38 -8.52
N ALA A 150 10.51 -9.24 -7.23
CA ALA A 150 11.73 -9.72 -6.58
C ALA A 150 11.64 -11.21 -6.18
N ILE A 151 11.41 -12.13 -7.12
CA ILE A 151 11.19 -13.56 -6.89
C ILE A 151 12.33 -14.19 -6.08
N LEU A 152 13.59 -13.92 -6.43
CA LEU A 152 14.73 -14.50 -5.72
C LEU A 152 14.80 -14.02 -4.27
N ARG A 153 14.41 -12.78 -3.99
CA ARG A 153 14.29 -12.27 -2.62
C ARG A 153 13.14 -12.94 -1.87
N LEU A 154 12.03 -13.18 -2.53
CA LEU A 154 10.92 -13.94 -1.94
C LEU A 154 11.36 -15.36 -1.60
N MET A 155 12.05 -16.04 -2.50
CA MET A 155 12.62 -17.37 -2.21
C MET A 155 13.66 -17.33 -1.08
N GLY A 156 14.49 -16.29 -1.04
CA GLY A 156 15.44 -16.06 0.05
C GLY A 156 14.78 -15.93 1.43
N GLN A 157 13.51 -15.50 1.45
CA GLN A 157 12.72 -15.40 2.68
C GLN A 157 12.44 -16.76 3.35
N MET A 158 12.48 -17.85 2.57
CA MET A 158 12.31 -19.22 3.06
C MET A 158 13.59 -19.84 3.63
N THR A 159 14.68 -19.09 3.63
CA THR A 159 16.00 -19.53 4.14
C THR A 159 16.32 -18.85 5.47
N PRO A 160 17.34 -19.32 6.22
CA PRO A 160 17.85 -18.61 7.41
C PRO A 160 18.33 -17.18 7.11
N PHE A 161 18.66 -16.87 5.86
CA PHE A 161 19.05 -15.53 5.39
C PHE A 161 17.87 -14.66 4.96
N ARG A 162 16.67 -14.99 5.38
CA ARG A 162 15.48 -14.18 5.09
C ARG A 162 15.66 -12.74 5.57
N SER A 163 15.14 -11.80 4.80
CA SER A 163 15.28 -10.36 5.09
C SER A 163 14.68 -9.92 6.42
N ARG A 164 13.76 -10.70 6.97
CA ARG A 164 13.19 -10.50 8.32
C ARG A 164 14.09 -11.03 9.44
N GLY A 165 15.06 -11.87 9.11
CA GLY A 165 15.89 -12.51 10.13
C GLY A 165 16.80 -11.51 10.83
N PRO A 166 17.06 -11.69 12.14
CA PRO A 166 17.92 -10.79 12.90
C PRO A 166 19.34 -10.74 12.34
N ILE A 167 19.90 -11.86 11.94
CA ILE A 167 21.26 -11.97 11.39
C ILE A 167 21.40 -11.10 10.15
N ARG A 168 20.42 -11.17 9.20
CA ARG A 168 20.50 -10.36 8.01
C ARG A 168 20.37 -8.87 8.32
N THR A 169 19.42 -8.49 9.18
CA THR A 169 19.25 -7.08 9.58
C THR A 169 20.51 -6.55 10.24
N TRP A 170 21.19 -7.38 11.04
CA TRP A 170 22.43 -7.01 11.73
C TRP A 170 23.63 -6.90 10.77
N VAL A 171 23.78 -7.85 9.82
CA VAL A 171 24.97 -7.93 8.95
C VAL A 171 24.86 -7.02 7.73
N VAL A 172 23.70 -7.02 7.07
CA VAL A 172 23.53 -6.36 5.77
C VAL A 172 22.81 -5.01 5.92
N GLY A 173 22.00 -4.87 6.97
CA GLY A 173 21.09 -3.75 7.10
C GLY A 173 20.01 -3.77 6.02
N THR A 174 19.26 -2.70 5.93
CA THR A 174 18.29 -2.48 4.85
C THR A 174 18.54 -1.10 4.26
N ALA A 175 18.87 -1.09 2.96
CA ALA A 175 19.04 0.17 2.25
C ALA A 175 17.68 0.72 1.83
N HIS A 176 17.56 2.03 1.85
CA HIS A 176 16.51 2.78 1.21
C HIS A 176 16.89 3.14 -0.21
N GLY A 177 15.89 3.56 -0.98
CA GLY A 177 16.07 4.14 -2.28
C GLY A 177 15.51 3.27 -3.40
N ASP A 178 15.71 3.75 -4.62
CA ASP A 178 15.20 3.12 -5.82
C ASP A 178 15.87 1.76 -6.06
N ARG A 179 15.08 0.78 -6.47
CA ARG A 179 15.52 -0.59 -6.73
C ARG A 179 15.05 -1.06 -8.10
N ASP A 180 15.79 -2.00 -8.67
CA ASP A 180 15.46 -2.62 -9.96
C ASP A 180 14.33 -3.65 -9.84
N ARG A 181 14.02 -4.11 -8.63
CA ARG A 181 13.02 -5.16 -8.36
C ARG A 181 12.37 -4.92 -7.02
N TRP A 182 11.08 -5.24 -6.92
CA TRP A 182 10.28 -5.03 -5.72
C TRP A 182 9.51 -6.28 -5.34
N PHE A 183 9.26 -6.48 -4.06
CA PHE A 183 8.11 -7.24 -3.59
C PHE A 183 7.11 -6.30 -2.90
N CYS A 184 5.87 -6.75 -2.76
CA CYS A 184 4.71 -5.88 -2.51
C CYS A 184 4.88 -4.95 -1.29
N SER A 185 5.17 -5.46 -0.11
CA SER A 185 5.30 -4.64 1.11
C SER A 185 6.58 -3.79 1.15
N GLU A 186 7.65 -4.24 0.50
CA GLU A 186 8.84 -3.42 0.34
C GLU A 186 8.54 -2.16 -0.46
N LEU A 187 7.80 -2.32 -1.58
CA LEU A 187 7.38 -1.20 -2.42
C LEU A 187 6.48 -0.23 -1.64
N VAL A 188 5.51 -0.73 -0.87
CA VAL A 188 4.62 0.12 -0.07
C VAL A 188 5.42 0.96 0.94
N VAL A 189 6.30 0.32 1.72
CA VAL A 189 7.08 1.04 2.74
C VAL A 189 8.05 2.03 2.10
N GLU A 190 8.72 1.66 1.02
CA GLU A 190 9.63 2.58 0.32
C GLU A 190 8.87 3.75 -0.32
N SER A 191 7.67 3.53 -0.84
CA SER A 191 6.79 4.59 -1.33
C SER A 191 6.44 5.60 -0.21
N CYS A 192 6.15 5.09 0.98
CA CYS A 192 5.90 5.92 2.15
C CYS A 192 7.15 6.72 2.57
N VAL A 193 8.33 6.10 2.54
CA VAL A 193 9.60 6.80 2.83
C VAL A 193 9.88 7.87 1.78
N GLY A 194 9.74 7.53 0.49
CA GLY A 194 9.95 8.47 -0.61
C GLY A 194 9.00 9.67 -0.57
N ALA A 195 7.79 9.47 -0.08
CA ALA A 195 6.81 10.53 0.12
C ALA A 195 7.03 11.35 1.41
N GLY A 196 7.90 10.89 2.32
CA GLY A 196 8.11 11.50 3.63
C GLY A 196 7.04 11.13 4.67
N LEU A 197 6.27 10.07 4.42
CA LEU A 197 5.22 9.55 5.31
C LEU A 197 5.78 8.62 6.39
N MET A 198 6.98 8.09 6.17
CA MET A 198 7.73 7.27 7.12
C MET A 198 9.17 7.75 7.19
N ASP A 199 9.76 7.68 8.38
CA ASP A 199 11.16 8.05 8.56
C ASP A 199 12.10 7.00 7.93
N GLY A 200 12.87 7.42 6.93
CA GLY A 200 13.85 6.58 6.25
C GLY A 200 14.95 6.07 7.16
N ALA A 201 15.32 6.78 8.22
CA ALA A 201 16.35 6.33 9.14
C ALA A 201 15.94 5.08 9.93
N THR A 202 14.64 4.93 10.20
CA THR A 202 14.08 3.84 10.99
C THR A 202 13.39 2.77 10.17
N ALA A 203 12.71 3.13 9.10
CA ALA A 203 11.98 2.19 8.25
C ALA A 203 12.89 1.10 7.66
N ARG A 204 12.34 -0.09 7.48
CA ARG A 204 13.07 -1.26 6.95
C ARG A 204 12.24 -1.94 5.85
N PRO A 205 12.15 -1.33 4.65
CA PRO A 205 11.30 -1.82 3.56
C PRO A 205 11.53 -3.30 3.25
N ALA A 206 12.78 -3.68 2.97
CA ALA A 206 13.12 -5.06 2.58
C ALA A 206 12.89 -6.11 3.68
N ALA A 207 12.62 -5.69 4.91
CA ALA A 207 12.35 -6.59 6.03
C ALA A 207 10.88 -6.56 6.48
N THR A 208 10.04 -5.78 5.83
CA THR A 208 8.62 -5.62 6.15
C THR A 208 7.77 -6.52 5.26
N TYR A 209 6.81 -7.20 5.86
CA TYR A 209 5.86 -8.07 5.17
C TYR A 209 4.45 -7.47 5.13
N PRO A 210 3.57 -7.91 4.22
CA PRO A 210 2.17 -7.51 4.23
C PRO A 210 1.48 -7.73 5.57
N ARG A 211 1.82 -8.84 6.24
CA ARG A 211 1.34 -9.14 7.59
C ARG A 211 1.79 -8.10 8.62
N ASP A 212 3.00 -7.58 8.52
CA ASP A 212 3.50 -6.56 9.45
C ASP A 212 2.73 -5.24 9.25
N LEU A 213 2.44 -4.89 7.99
CA LEU A 213 1.55 -3.77 7.67
C LEU A 213 0.13 -3.98 8.19
N PHE A 214 -0.36 -5.22 8.19
CA PHE A 214 -1.69 -5.54 8.71
C PHE A 214 -1.78 -5.37 10.22
N PHE A 215 -0.82 -5.89 10.98
CA PHE A 215 -0.84 -5.81 12.45
C PHE A 215 -0.26 -4.51 13.01
N GLY A 216 0.37 -3.68 12.20
CA GLY A 216 1.09 -2.49 12.65
C GLY A 216 2.34 -2.82 13.47
N ARG A 217 2.80 -4.07 13.40
CA ARG A 217 4.00 -4.54 14.12
C ARG A 217 4.65 -5.71 13.39
N SER A 218 5.95 -5.86 13.52
CA SER A 218 6.67 -7.00 12.97
C SER A 218 6.73 -8.17 13.95
N LEU A 219 6.70 -9.40 13.41
CA LEU A 219 7.09 -10.60 14.16
C LEU A 219 8.60 -10.62 14.44
N ASN A 220 9.36 -9.83 13.72
CA ASN A 220 10.77 -9.63 13.97
C ASN A 220 10.93 -8.51 14.99
N TRP A 221 11.22 -8.85 16.22
CA TRP A 221 11.36 -7.91 17.33
C TRP A 221 12.42 -6.82 17.13
N TYR A 222 13.41 -7.04 16.24
CA TYR A 222 14.36 -6.00 15.83
C TYR A 222 13.70 -4.91 14.99
N LEU A 223 12.58 -5.22 14.34
CA LEU A 223 11.88 -4.33 13.42
C LEU A 223 10.61 -3.74 14.03
N ASP A 224 10.17 -4.20 15.18
CA ASP A 224 8.92 -3.77 15.78
C ASP A 224 8.88 -2.26 16.05
N LYS A 225 10.04 -1.69 16.35
CA LYS A 225 10.21 -0.24 16.57
C LYS A 225 10.39 0.58 15.28
N HIS A 226 10.46 -0.07 14.13
CA HIS A 226 10.79 0.58 12.86
C HIS A 226 9.62 0.66 11.89
N LEU A 227 8.48 0.08 12.26
CA LEU A 227 7.27 0.18 11.49
C LEU A 227 6.36 1.24 12.11
N CYS A 228 6.59 2.50 11.74
CA CYS A 228 5.77 3.63 12.17
C CYS A 228 4.55 3.71 11.25
N ILE A 229 3.38 3.31 11.76
CA ILE A 229 2.11 3.25 11.01
C ILE A 229 0.96 3.91 11.79
N ASP A 230 1.30 4.78 12.72
CA ASP A 230 0.35 5.43 13.64
C ASP A 230 -0.60 6.40 12.90
N ASP A 231 -0.17 6.92 11.76
CA ASP A 231 -0.98 7.78 10.90
C ASP A 231 -2.02 7.04 10.05
N TRP A 232 -2.15 5.75 10.24
CA TRP A 232 -3.15 4.94 9.56
C TRP A 232 -4.10 4.29 10.55
N ASP A 233 -5.37 4.28 10.19
CA ASP A 233 -6.39 3.50 10.91
C ASP A 233 -5.96 2.02 11.01
N PRO A 234 -6.37 1.30 12.04
CA PRO A 234 -6.30 -0.17 12.02
C PRO A 234 -6.95 -0.73 10.75
N PRO A 235 -6.48 -1.88 10.23
CA PRO A 235 -7.03 -2.44 9.01
C PRO A 235 -8.52 -2.73 9.19
N ALA A 236 -9.32 -2.33 8.23
CA ALA A 236 -10.76 -2.61 8.19
C ALA A 236 -11.08 -3.48 6.97
N ARG A 237 -11.99 -4.43 7.13
CA ARG A 237 -12.44 -5.32 6.05
C ARG A 237 -13.17 -4.51 5.01
N TRP A 238 -12.73 -4.57 3.75
CA TRP A 238 -13.46 -4.01 2.65
C TRP A 238 -14.58 -4.95 2.19
N ILE A 239 -15.76 -4.38 1.96
CA ILE A 239 -16.96 -5.08 1.51
C ILE A 239 -17.47 -4.33 0.28
N GLU A 240 -17.64 -5.05 -0.81
CA GLU A 240 -18.20 -4.48 -2.04
C GLU A 240 -19.64 -3.99 -1.82
N CYS A 241 -19.97 -2.87 -2.43
CA CYS A 241 -21.35 -2.41 -2.48
C CYS A 241 -22.11 -3.26 -3.51
N SER A 242 -23.01 -4.11 -3.03
CA SER A 242 -23.82 -4.99 -3.88
C SER A 242 -24.88 -4.26 -4.73
N THR A 243 -25.05 -2.95 -4.49
CA THR A 243 -25.98 -2.10 -5.25
C THR A 243 -25.32 -0.73 -5.41
N PRO A 244 -25.30 -0.12 -6.62
CA PRO A 244 -24.83 1.24 -6.75
C PRO A 244 -25.69 2.12 -5.83
N CYS A 245 -25.08 2.65 -4.77
CA CYS A 245 -25.73 3.64 -3.93
C CYS A 245 -26.06 4.85 -4.80
N ARG A 246 -27.29 4.87 -5.36
CA ARG A 246 -27.83 6.12 -5.87
C ARG A 246 -27.89 7.06 -4.68
N SER A 247 -27.09 8.11 -4.73
CA SER A 247 -27.27 9.27 -3.86
C SER A 247 -28.74 9.69 -4.02
N SER A 248 -29.52 9.46 -2.98
CA SER A 248 -30.85 10.07 -2.89
C SER A 248 -30.67 11.58 -2.92
N PRO A 249 -31.48 12.30 -3.71
CA PRO A 249 -31.41 13.73 -3.87
C PRO A 249 -31.63 14.48 -2.56
#